data_adfcdb5f78dff58d40177af305826eb6
#
_entry.id   adfcdb5f78dff58d40177af305826eb6
#
_cell.length_a   1.000
_cell.length_b   1.000
_cell.length_c   1.000
_cell.angle_alpha   90.00
_cell.angle_beta   90.00
_cell.angle_gamma   90.00
#
_symmetry.space_group_name_H-M   'P 1'
#
loop_
_entity.id
_entity.type
_entity.pdbx_description
1 polymer ?
#
loop_
_entity_poly.entity_id
_entity_poly.type
_entity_poly.pdbx_seq_one_letter_code
_entity_poly.pdbx_strand_id
1 'polypeptide(L)'
;MQPVKFLKFLRQFVVLVERNLQLIWNDKLLLASLTLQSPFMVLVVKLTADPNCFTSNLVNIGSRTALFVLAAMATFMGTLNSYREICREREIILREASVGVSLPAVVLSKAAVLLLVEVLQAAILAFGFVSIVHVPQNHLLLETDMEIFITVLLTMFSSSCIGLLISALFTSGESAILAVLVLMIGQVVFSNIMFTVTGAAATISNIIVCRWGMGALGASTDLNSRMAWLQAGLDGPMYDATVENLTHSWQMLGLISVVCLIAAWLVLQIAFDKKKV
;
A
#
# COMPACT_ATOMS: atom_id res chain seq x y z
N MET A 1 16.55 -27.49 -6.36
CA MET A 1 15.31 -27.68 -5.56
C MET A 1 14.61 -28.94 -6.05
N GLN A 2 14.28 -29.88 -5.16
CA GLN A 2 13.64 -31.14 -5.60
C GLN A 2 12.19 -30.82 -6.04
N PRO A 3 11.75 -31.28 -7.21
CA PRO A 3 10.43 -30.97 -7.79
C PRO A 3 9.26 -31.31 -6.86
N VAL A 4 9.41 -32.33 -6.01
CA VAL A 4 8.40 -32.76 -5.04
C VAL A 4 8.16 -31.71 -3.94
N LYS A 5 9.18 -30.97 -3.47
CA LYS A 5 9.01 -29.93 -2.45
C LYS A 5 8.31 -28.71 -3.00
N PHE A 6 8.59 -28.34 -4.26
CA PHE A 6 7.92 -27.21 -4.92
C PHE A 6 6.45 -27.48 -5.20
N LEU A 7 6.10 -28.69 -5.68
CA LEU A 7 4.70 -29.08 -5.89
C LEU A 7 3.90 -29.09 -4.58
N LYS A 8 4.52 -29.58 -3.50
CA LYS A 8 3.90 -29.54 -2.15
C LYS A 8 3.64 -28.11 -1.68
N PHE A 9 4.61 -27.21 -1.89
CA PHE A 9 4.47 -25.79 -1.56
C PHE A 9 3.32 -25.15 -2.35
N LEU A 10 3.27 -25.33 -3.68
CA LEU A 10 2.19 -24.79 -4.51
C LEU A 10 0.81 -25.30 -4.09
N ARG A 11 0.68 -26.59 -3.80
CA ARG A 11 -0.58 -27.17 -3.33
C ARG A 11 -1.01 -26.55 -1.98
N GLN A 12 -0.08 -26.38 -1.07
CA GLN A 12 -0.36 -25.72 0.22
C GLN A 12 -0.77 -24.27 0.01
N PHE A 13 -0.08 -23.52 -0.86
CA PHE A 13 -0.41 -22.14 -1.19
C PHE A 13 -1.84 -22.00 -1.73
N VAL A 14 -2.23 -22.80 -2.72
CA VAL A 14 -3.57 -22.74 -3.33
C VAL A 14 -4.66 -23.03 -2.30
N VAL A 15 -4.51 -24.10 -1.50
CA VAL A 15 -5.46 -24.46 -0.45
C VAL A 15 -5.57 -23.34 0.60
N LEU A 16 -4.47 -22.71 0.98
CA LEU A 16 -4.47 -21.59 1.92
C LEU A 16 -5.13 -20.34 1.35
N VAL A 17 -4.92 -20.04 0.07
CA VAL A 17 -5.61 -18.93 -0.62
C VAL A 17 -7.12 -19.17 -0.62
N GLU A 18 -7.57 -20.37 -1.00
CA GLU A 18 -8.98 -20.73 -1.01
C GLU A 18 -9.60 -20.60 0.41
N ARG A 19 -8.92 -21.13 1.43
CA ARG A 19 -9.35 -20.99 2.82
C ARG A 19 -9.49 -19.52 3.24
N ASN A 20 -8.51 -18.68 2.94
CA ASN A 20 -8.53 -17.28 3.32
C ASN A 20 -9.64 -16.50 2.57
N LEU A 21 -9.90 -16.82 1.30
CA LEU A 21 -11.02 -16.25 0.56
C LEU A 21 -12.38 -16.66 1.16
N GLN A 22 -12.54 -17.93 1.52
CA GLN A 22 -13.77 -18.41 2.18
C GLN A 22 -13.99 -17.74 3.53
N LEU A 23 -12.93 -17.47 4.30
CA LEU A 23 -13.04 -16.74 5.57
C LEU A 23 -13.55 -15.32 5.37
N ILE A 24 -13.05 -14.59 4.36
CA ILE A 24 -13.53 -13.24 4.04
C ILE A 24 -14.98 -13.30 3.57
N TRP A 25 -15.33 -14.24 2.69
CA TRP A 25 -16.67 -14.37 2.12
C TRP A 25 -17.74 -14.69 3.17
N ASN A 26 -17.40 -15.51 4.15
CA ASN A 26 -18.33 -15.93 5.22
C ASN A 26 -18.46 -14.89 6.34
N ASP A 27 -17.46 -14.03 6.54
CA ASP A 27 -17.52 -12.92 7.49
C ASP A 27 -18.13 -11.67 6.82
N LYS A 28 -19.47 -11.59 6.91
CA LYS A 28 -20.24 -10.49 6.26
C LYS A 28 -19.83 -9.10 6.74
N LEU A 29 -19.40 -8.98 8.01
CA LEU A 29 -18.98 -7.69 8.57
C LEU A 29 -17.63 -7.27 7.99
N LEU A 30 -16.69 -8.22 7.90
CA LEU A 30 -15.38 -7.99 7.28
C LEU A 30 -15.56 -7.65 5.79
N LEU A 31 -16.36 -8.43 5.06
CA LEU A 31 -16.64 -8.19 3.65
C LEU A 31 -17.27 -6.80 3.43
N ALA A 32 -18.25 -6.43 4.25
CA ALA A 32 -18.87 -5.09 4.18
C ALA A 32 -17.86 -3.99 4.48
N SER A 33 -16.99 -4.14 5.49
CA SER A 33 -15.97 -3.15 5.80
C SER A 33 -14.98 -2.96 4.65
N LEU A 34 -14.50 -4.04 4.05
CA LEU A 34 -13.58 -4.01 2.91
C LEU A 34 -14.22 -3.40 1.67
N THR A 35 -15.49 -3.71 1.38
CA THR A 35 -16.19 -3.19 0.19
C THR A 35 -16.64 -1.74 0.33
N LEU A 36 -17.03 -1.29 1.52
CA LEU A 36 -17.50 0.08 1.75
C LEU A 36 -16.36 1.09 1.94
N GLN A 37 -15.16 0.64 2.27
CA GLN A 37 -14.02 1.51 2.54
C GLN A 37 -13.65 2.38 1.32
N SER A 38 -13.55 1.80 0.12
CA SER A 38 -13.17 2.55 -1.08
C SER A 38 -14.25 3.54 -1.54
N PRO A 39 -15.55 3.18 -1.65
CA PRO A 39 -16.60 4.16 -1.95
C PRO A 39 -16.67 5.30 -0.93
N PHE A 40 -16.44 4.99 0.36
CA PHE A 40 -16.37 6.03 1.39
C PHE A 40 -15.23 7.00 1.14
N MET A 41 -14.02 6.49 0.79
CA MET A 41 -12.89 7.36 0.46
C MET A 41 -13.12 8.19 -0.80
N VAL A 42 -13.78 7.64 -1.82
CA VAL A 42 -14.20 8.40 -3.01
C VAL A 42 -15.19 9.51 -2.63
N LEU A 43 -16.12 9.24 -1.73
CA LEU A 43 -17.03 10.26 -1.21
C LEU A 43 -16.27 11.39 -0.50
N VAL A 44 -15.26 11.06 0.31
CA VAL A 44 -14.41 12.06 0.97
C VAL A 44 -13.68 12.92 -0.07
N VAL A 45 -13.12 12.32 -1.11
CA VAL A 45 -12.51 13.07 -2.23
C VAL A 45 -13.51 14.01 -2.87
N LYS A 46 -14.73 13.53 -3.16
CA LYS A 46 -15.80 14.35 -3.77
C LYS A 46 -16.20 15.56 -2.91
N LEU A 47 -16.13 15.43 -1.59
CA LEU A 47 -16.48 16.52 -0.66
C LEU A 47 -15.34 17.51 -0.42
N THR A 48 -14.09 17.12 -0.64
CA THR A 48 -12.91 17.89 -0.25
C THR A 48 -12.07 18.39 -1.41
N ALA A 49 -12.04 17.67 -2.54
CA ALA A 49 -11.22 18.03 -3.67
C ALA A 49 -11.92 19.04 -4.59
N ASP A 50 -11.16 20.03 -5.06
CA ASP A 50 -11.60 20.91 -6.14
C ASP A 50 -11.45 20.15 -7.48
N PRO A 51 -12.54 19.94 -8.25
CA PRO A 51 -12.47 19.25 -9.54
C PRO A 51 -11.50 19.89 -10.53
N ASN A 52 -11.30 21.20 -10.43
CA ASN A 52 -10.49 22.00 -11.36
C ASN A 52 -9.08 22.30 -10.82
N CYS A 53 -8.62 21.60 -9.79
CA CYS A 53 -7.32 21.85 -9.17
C CYS A 53 -6.12 21.70 -10.15
N PHE A 54 -6.27 20.98 -11.26
CA PHE A 54 -5.26 20.85 -12.30
C PHE A 54 -5.47 21.79 -13.50
N THR A 55 -6.66 22.37 -13.69
CA THR A 55 -7.01 23.16 -14.86
C THR A 55 -6.92 24.67 -14.61
N SER A 56 -6.86 25.12 -13.36
CA SER A 56 -6.75 26.53 -13.04
C SER A 56 -5.35 27.06 -13.44
N ASN A 57 -5.30 28.15 -14.20
CA ASN A 57 -4.05 28.86 -14.56
C ASN A 57 -3.38 29.54 -13.36
N LEU A 58 -4.04 29.54 -12.21
CA LEU A 58 -3.49 29.97 -10.93
C LEU A 58 -2.83 28.75 -10.28
N VAL A 59 -1.62 28.96 -9.82
CA VAL A 59 -0.87 27.97 -9.08
C VAL A 59 -1.69 27.46 -7.91
N ASN A 60 -2.16 26.24 -8.05
CA ASN A 60 -3.07 25.67 -7.09
C ASN A 60 -2.35 24.59 -6.26
N ILE A 61 -2.09 24.91 -4.98
CA ILE A 61 -1.63 23.92 -3.98
C ILE A 61 -2.62 22.74 -3.88
N GLY A 62 -3.85 22.93 -4.35
CA GLY A 62 -4.91 21.92 -4.37
C GLY A 62 -4.54 20.64 -5.14
N SER A 63 -3.81 20.74 -6.26
CA SER A 63 -3.38 19.57 -7.03
C SER A 63 -2.43 18.68 -6.23
N ARG A 64 -1.43 19.27 -5.58
CA ARG A 64 -0.50 18.55 -4.69
C ARG A 64 -1.23 17.93 -3.51
N THR A 65 -2.14 18.67 -2.89
CA THR A 65 -2.94 18.18 -1.77
C THR A 65 -3.85 17.03 -2.19
N ALA A 66 -4.51 17.13 -3.35
CA ALA A 66 -5.39 16.08 -3.87
C ALA A 66 -4.62 14.77 -4.12
N LEU A 67 -3.45 14.82 -4.76
CA LEU A 67 -2.60 13.65 -4.97
C LEU A 67 -2.05 13.09 -3.65
N PHE A 68 -1.67 13.95 -2.71
CA PHE A 68 -1.24 13.51 -1.40
C PHE A 68 -2.34 12.79 -0.64
N VAL A 69 -3.55 13.32 -0.64
CA VAL A 69 -4.72 12.69 -0.01
C VAL A 69 -4.98 11.33 -0.64
N LEU A 70 -4.89 11.20 -1.98
CA LEU A 70 -5.04 9.93 -2.68
C LEU A 70 -3.97 8.91 -2.25
N ALA A 71 -2.69 9.30 -2.20
CA ALA A 71 -1.59 8.44 -1.76
C ALA A 71 -1.73 8.04 -0.28
N ALA A 72 -2.13 8.98 0.59
CA ALA A 72 -2.35 8.71 2.00
C ALA A 72 -3.54 7.74 2.22
N MET A 73 -4.66 7.94 1.50
CA MET A 73 -5.81 7.04 1.55
C MET A 73 -5.41 5.61 1.12
N ALA A 74 -4.68 5.47 0.02
CA ALA A 74 -4.16 4.18 -0.44
C ALA A 74 -3.28 3.51 0.63
N THR A 75 -2.35 4.27 1.21
CA THR A 75 -1.45 3.80 2.28
C THR A 75 -2.23 3.34 3.52
N PHE A 76 -3.21 4.10 3.96
CA PHE A 76 -4.01 3.78 5.14
C PHE A 76 -4.90 2.57 4.91
N MET A 77 -5.58 2.51 3.76
CA MET A 77 -6.44 1.37 3.42
C MET A 77 -5.63 0.06 3.40
N GLY A 78 -4.50 0.03 2.71
CA GLY A 78 -3.64 -1.15 2.66
C GLY A 78 -3.20 -1.61 4.05
N THR A 79 -2.68 -0.72 4.88
CA THR A 79 -2.24 -1.06 6.24
C THR A 79 -3.41 -1.57 7.11
N LEU A 80 -4.59 -0.93 7.02
CA LEU A 80 -5.78 -1.32 7.79
C LEU A 80 -6.38 -2.65 7.34
N ASN A 81 -6.23 -3.02 6.08
CA ASN A 81 -6.69 -4.31 5.57
C ASN A 81 -5.90 -5.50 6.16
N SER A 82 -4.63 -5.26 6.55
CA SER A 82 -3.67 -6.35 6.78
C SER A 82 -3.17 -6.49 8.23
N TYR A 83 -3.28 -5.46 9.08
CA TYR A 83 -2.64 -5.44 10.41
C TYR A 83 -3.14 -6.52 11.39
N ARG A 84 -4.31 -7.11 11.16
CA ARG A 84 -4.89 -8.16 12.01
C ARG A 84 -4.74 -9.57 11.45
N GLU A 85 -4.32 -9.71 10.19
CA GLU A 85 -4.39 -10.95 9.44
C GLU A 85 -3.56 -12.11 10.02
N ILE A 86 -2.40 -11.81 10.59
CA ILE A 86 -1.52 -12.83 11.17
C ILE A 86 -1.73 -12.93 12.69
N CYS A 87 -1.79 -11.80 13.40
CA CYS A 87 -1.88 -11.81 14.87
C CYS A 87 -3.17 -12.52 15.37
N ARG A 88 -4.30 -12.37 14.66
CA ARG A 88 -5.56 -13.02 14.99
C ARG A 88 -5.47 -14.55 14.90
N GLU A 89 -4.72 -15.08 13.95
CA GLU A 89 -4.60 -16.51 13.68
C GLU A 89 -3.25 -17.10 14.12
N ARG A 90 -2.42 -16.33 14.83
CA ARG A 90 -1.03 -16.70 15.14
C ARG A 90 -0.90 -18.09 15.76
N GLU A 91 -1.72 -18.42 16.75
CA GLU A 91 -1.67 -19.72 17.42
C GLU A 91 -2.05 -20.88 16.50
N ILE A 92 -3.00 -20.65 15.58
CA ILE A 92 -3.41 -21.62 14.57
C ILE A 92 -2.27 -21.83 13.57
N ILE A 93 -1.68 -20.75 13.07
CA ILE A 93 -0.55 -20.78 12.12
C ILE A 93 0.64 -21.57 12.71
N LEU A 94 1.01 -21.29 13.96
CA LEU A 94 2.12 -21.99 14.61
C LEU A 94 1.81 -23.48 14.84
N ARG A 95 0.56 -23.84 15.12
CA ARG A 95 0.12 -25.23 15.25
C ARG A 95 0.12 -25.95 13.90
N GLU A 96 -0.37 -25.31 12.83
CA GLU A 96 -0.34 -25.84 11.48
C GLU A 96 1.11 -26.04 10.98
N ALA A 97 2.02 -25.13 11.35
CA ALA A 97 3.44 -25.26 11.03
C ALA A 97 4.07 -26.50 11.71
N SER A 98 3.64 -26.87 12.92
CA SER A 98 4.15 -28.07 13.62
C SER A 98 3.77 -29.38 12.94
N VAL A 99 2.68 -29.41 12.16
CA VAL A 99 2.26 -30.57 11.35
C VAL A 99 2.73 -30.50 9.89
N GLY A 100 3.58 -29.50 9.55
CA GLY A 100 4.29 -29.45 8.27
C GLY A 100 3.71 -28.50 7.22
N VAL A 101 2.87 -27.55 7.64
CA VAL A 101 2.48 -26.41 6.76
C VAL A 101 3.64 -25.44 6.65
N SER A 102 3.91 -24.97 5.45
CA SER A 102 5.00 -24.04 5.14
C SER A 102 4.64 -22.62 5.56
N LEU A 103 5.39 -21.99 6.48
CA LEU A 103 5.18 -20.61 6.89
C LEU A 103 5.26 -19.60 5.74
N PRO A 104 6.21 -19.73 4.76
CA PRO A 104 6.18 -18.86 3.58
C PRO A 104 4.89 -18.99 2.76
N ALA A 105 4.32 -20.20 2.67
CA ALA A 105 3.05 -20.38 1.96
C ALA A 105 1.90 -19.66 2.68
N VAL A 106 1.91 -19.63 4.00
CA VAL A 106 0.92 -18.87 4.79
C VAL A 106 1.03 -17.36 4.54
N VAL A 107 2.23 -16.79 4.62
CA VAL A 107 2.43 -15.35 4.41
C VAL A 107 2.04 -14.96 2.98
N LEU A 108 2.52 -15.71 1.99
CA LEU A 108 2.23 -15.44 0.58
C LEU A 108 0.74 -15.63 0.24
N SER A 109 0.05 -16.60 0.84
CA SER A 109 -1.38 -16.78 0.61
C SER A 109 -2.20 -15.60 1.14
N LYS A 110 -1.84 -15.08 2.32
CA LYS A 110 -2.49 -13.88 2.87
C LYS A 110 -2.21 -12.65 2.00
N ALA A 111 -0.96 -12.44 1.56
CA ALA A 111 -0.60 -11.36 0.65
C ALA A 111 -1.34 -11.46 -0.70
N ALA A 112 -1.49 -12.67 -1.26
CA ALA A 112 -2.23 -12.86 -2.51
C ALA A 112 -3.72 -12.54 -2.38
N VAL A 113 -4.35 -12.93 -1.27
CA VAL A 113 -5.76 -12.62 -1.01
C VAL A 113 -5.97 -11.13 -0.80
N LEU A 114 -5.07 -10.47 -0.06
CA LEU A 114 -5.11 -9.01 0.11
C LEU A 114 -4.96 -8.30 -1.24
N LEU A 115 -4.02 -8.73 -2.09
CA LEU A 115 -3.84 -8.17 -3.43
C LEU A 115 -5.12 -8.27 -4.26
N LEU A 116 -5.83 -9.40 -4.22
CA LEU A 116 -7.11 -9.56 -4.95
C LEU A 116 -8.18 -8.57 -4.47
N VAL A 117 -8.30 -8.37 -3.17
CA VAL A 117 -9.21 -7.37 -2.59
C VAL A 117 -8.80 -5.96 -2.99
N GLU A 118 -7.51 -5.67 -2.92
CA GLU A 118 -6.94 -4.35 -3.21
C GLU A 118 -7.04 -3.95 -4.69
N VAL A 119 -7.03 -4.91 -5.62
CA VAL A 119 -7.30 -4.63 -7.03
C VAL A 119 -8.68 -3.97 -7.20
N LEU A 120 -9.71 -4.50 -6.54
CA LEU A 120 -11.05 -3.91 -6.56
C LEU A 120 -11.11 -2.55 -5.85
N GLN A 121 -10.49 -2.47 -4.68
CA GLN A 121 -10.45 -1.23 -3.90
C GLN A 121 -9.68 -0.13 -4.63
N ALA A 122 -8.52 -0.44 -5.21
CA ALA A 122 -7.72 0.49 -5.98
C ALA A 122 -8.43 0.95 -7.25
N ALA A 123 -9.15 0.05 -7.93
CA ALA A 123 -9.96 0.42 -9.09
C ALA A 123 -11.05 1.44 -8.72
N ILE A 124 -11.82 1.18 -7.66
CA ILE A 124 -12.85 2.10 -7.19
C ILE A 124 -12.24 3.45 -6.78
N LEU A 125 -11.13 3.43 -6.04
CA LEU A 125 -10.48 4.64 -5.54
C LEU A 125 -9.86 5.47 -6.67
N ALA A 126 -9.11 4.84 -7.59
CA ALA A 126 -8.41 5.52 -8.68
C ALA A 126 -9.40 6.07 -9.72
N PHE A 127 -10.30 5.25 -10.24
CA PHE A 127 -11.29 5.69 -11.21
C PHE A 127 -12.33 6.63 -10.59
N GLY A 128 -12.66 6.44 -9.31
CA GLY A 128 -13.47 7.39 -8.55
C GLY A 128 -12.79 8.75 -8.43
N PHE A 129 -11.49 8.80 -8.15
CA PHE A 129 -10.70 10.02 -8.11
C PHE A 129 -10.67 10.74 -9.47
N VAL A 130 -10.32 10.03 -10.54
CA VAL A 130 -10.24 10.58 -11.90
C VAL A 130 -11.60 11.07 -12.40
N SER A 131 -12.70 10.44 -12.01
CA SER A 131 -14.07 10.88 -12.37
C SER A 131 -14.47 12.20 -11.69
N ILE A 132 -13.86 12.54 -10.57
CA ILE A 132 -14.15 13.76 -9.79
C ILE A 132 -13.16 14.87 -10.16
N VAL A 133 -11.88 14.54 -10.24
CA VAL A 133 -10.80 15.49 -10.48
C VAL A 133 -10.34 15.39 -11.93
N HIS A 134 -10.34 16.52 -12.65
CA HIS A 134 -9.87 16.58 -14.04
C HIS A 134 -8.34 16.49 -14.09
N VAL A 135 -7.82 15.27 -14.17
CA VAL A 135 -6.38 15.01 -14.19
C VAL A 135 -5.83 15.21 -15.59
N PRO A 136 -4.64 15.87 -15.75
CA PRO A 136 -4.00 16.03 -17.07
C PRO A 136 -3.54 14.68 -17.62
N GLN A 137 -3.73 14.49 -18.91
CA GLN A 137 -3.37 13.25 -19.63
C GLN A 137 -1.96 13.41 -20.24
N ASN A 138 -0.92 12.98 -19.48
CA ASN A 138 0.48 13.12 -19.91
C ASN A 138 1.02 11.88 -20.64
N HIS A 139 0.41 10.69 -20.41
CA HIS A 139 0.76 9.43 -21.10
C HIS A 139 2.26 9.09 -21.08
N LEU A 140 2.84 8.87 -19.90
CA LEU A 140 4.27 8.55 -19.80
C LEU A 140 4.59 7.14 -20.30
N LEU A 141 3.88 6.11 -19.79
CA LEU A 141 3.99 4.71 -20.18
C LEU A 141 2.66 4.15 -20.68
N LEU A 142 1.59 4.52 -20.00
CA LEU A 142 0.22 4.11 -20.24
C LEU A 142 -0.67 5.35 -20.29
N GLU A 143 -1.99 5.15 -20.40
CA GLU A 143 -2.94 6.22 -20.12
C GLU A 143 -2.81 6.65 -18.66
N THR A 144 -2.86 7.96 -18.40
CA THR A 144 -2.64 8.52 -17.05
C THR A 144 -3.58 7.88 -16.02
N ASP A 145 -4.80 7.56 -16.39
CA ASP A 145 -5.78 6.91 -15.52
C ASP A 145 -5.30 5.50 -15.08
N MET A 146 -4.67 4.75 -16.00
CA MET A 146 -4.08 3.45 -15.71
C MET A 146 -2.81 3.56 -14.88
N GLU A 147 -2.00 4.61 -15.10
CA GLU A 147 -0.81 4.88 -14.27
C GLU A 147 -1.23 5.19 -12.82
N ILE A 148 -2.29 6.00 -12.64
CA ILE A 148 -2.86 6.29 -11.32
C ILE A 148 -3.39 5.02 -10.67
N PHE A 149 -4.13 4.18 -11.40
CA PHE A 149 -4.64 2.91 -10.88
C PHE A 149 -3.50 1.99 -10.42
N ILE A 150 -2.47 1.79 -11.25
CA ILE A 150 -1.31 0.94 -10.91
C ILE A 150 -0.57 1.52 -9.70
N THR A 151 -0.39 2.82 -9.64
CA THR A 151 0.29 3.50 -8.52
C THR A 151 -0.49 3.33 -7.23
N VAL A 152 -1.81 3.54 -7.25
CA VAL A 152 -2.70 3.35 -6.09
C VAL A 152 -2.65 1.89 -5.63
N LEU A 153 -2.73 0.92 -6.55
CA LEU A 153 -2.66 -0.51 -6.25
C LEU A 153 -1.32 -0.88 -5.61
N LEU A 154 -0.19 -0.46 -6.19
CA LEU A 154 1.14 -0.74 -5.65
C LEU A 154 1.34 -0.09 -4.28
N THR A 155 0.83 1.12 -4.08
CA THR A 155 0.88 1.83 -2.79
C THR A 155 0.06 1.10 -1.74
N MET A 156 -1.16 0.66 -2.05
CA MET A 156 -2.00 -0.14 -1.16
C MET A 156 -1.31 -1.46 -0.81
N PHE A 157 -0.86 -2.21 -1.81
CA PHE A 157 -0.22 -3.49 -1.60
C PHE A 157 1.07 -3.40 -0.80
N SER A 158 1.91 -2.40 -1.07
CA SER A 158 3.13 -2.16 -0.30
C SER A 158 2.81 -1.86 1.17
N SER A 159 1.78 -1.06 1.42
CA SER A 159 1.30 -0.75 2.77
C SER A 159 0.70 -1.97 3.47
N SER A 160 0.00 -2.83 2.73
CA SER A 160 -0.50 -4.11 3.27
C SER A 160 0.63 -5.06 3.66
N CYS A 161 1.72 -5.09 2.90
CA CYS A 161 2.89 -5.88 3.28
C CYS A 161 3.51 -5.39 4.59
N ILE A 162 3.55 -4.05 4.82
CA ILE A 162 3.95 -3.48 6.11
C ILE A 162 2.96 -3.88 7.22
N GLY A 163 1.66 -3.81 6.96
CA GLY A 163 0.65 -4.24 7.92
C GLY A 163 0.74 -5.72 8.28
N LEU A 164 1.04 -6.60 7.31
CA LEU A 164 1.34 -8.01 7.56
C LEU A 164 2.58 -8.20 8.44
N LEU A 165 3.63 -7.41 8.22
CA LEU A 165 4.82 -7.43 9.07
C LEU A 165 4.48 -7.02 10.51
N ILE A 166 3.73 -5.93 10.70
CA ILE A 166 3.25 -5.51 12.03
C ILE A 166 2.42 -6.63 12.65
N SER A 167 1.50 -7.22 11.88
CA SER A 167 0.67 -8.34 12.33
C SER A 167 1.49 -9.56 12.76
N ALA A 168 2.64 -9.80 12.14
CA ALA A 168 3.55 -10.88 12.54
C ALA A 168 4.34 -10.56 13.82
N LEU A 169 4.70 -9.28 14.04
CA LEU A 169 5.46 -8.82 15.21
C LEU A 169 4.62 -8.86 16.49
N PHE A 170 3.35 -8.48 16.43
CA PHE A 170 2.48 -8.39 17.60
C PHE A 170 1.65 -9.65 17.79
N THR A 171 1.32 -9.96 19.05
CA THR A 171 0.53 -11.14 19.42
C THR A 171 -0.97 -10.83 19.56
N SER A 172 -1.33 -9.56 19.69
CA SER A 172 -2.73 -9.12 19.81
C SER A 172 -3.06 -8.01 18.83
N GLY A 173 -4.30 -7.98 18.34
CA GLY A 173 -4.78 -6.93 17.46
C GLY A 173 -4.81 -5.55 18.10
N GLU A 174 -4.98 -5.49 19.42
CA GLU A 174 -4.97 -4.23 20.18
C GLU A 174 -3.58 -3.58 20.19
N SER A 175 -2.52 -4.38 20.39
CA SER A 175 -1.15 -3.87 20.32
C SER A 175 -0.75 -3.52 18.89
N ALA A 176 -1.20 -4.30 17.92
CA ALA A 176 -0.93 -4.06 16.50
C ALA A 176 -1.54 -2.72 16.02
N ILE A 177 -2.77 -2.38 16.43
CA ILE A 177 -3.42 -1.12 16.01
C ILE A 177 -2.66 0.10 16.53
N LEU A 178 -2.11 0.05 17.74
CA LEU A 178 -1.30 1.16 18.28
C LEU A 178 -0.04 1.38 17.44
N ALA A 179 0.64 0.31 17.04
CA ALA A 179 1.80 0.39 16.16
C ALA A 179 1.42 0.94 14.76
N VAL A 180 0.27 0.53 14.24
CA VAL A 180 -0.26 1.06 12.97
C VAL A 180 -0.54 2.55 13.05
N LEU A 181 -1.15 3.04 14.12
CA LEU A 181 -1.43 4.48 14.30
C LEU A 181 -0.13 5.30 14.30
N VAL A 182 0.90 4.86 15.01
CA VAL A 182 2.22 5.51 15.00
C VAL A 182 2.85 5.47 13.61
N LEU A 183 2.76 4.33 12.92
CA LEU A 183 3.25 4.19 11.56
C LEU A 183 2.54 5.14 10.60
N MET A 184 1.21 5.27 10.69
CA MET A 184 0.41 6.15 9.81
C MET A 184 0.82 7.62 9.98
N ILE A 185 1.07 8.07 11.21
CA ILE A 185 1.61 9.41 11.47
C ILE A 185 2.99 9.55 10.79
N GLY A 186 3.85 8.56 10.94
CA GLY A 186 5.15 8.51 10.27
C GLY A 186 5.05 8.56 8.75
N GLN A 187 4.11 7.84 8.14
CA GLN A 187 3.85 7.86 6.70
C GLN A 187 3.51 9.27 6.18
N VAL A 188 2.72 10.03 6.94
CA VAL A 188 2.34 11.40 6.60
C VAL A 188 3.51 12.37 6.79
N VAL A 189 4.17 12.34 7.97
CA VAL A 189 5.22 13.28 8.35
C VAL A 189 6.46 13.13 7.48
N PHE A 190 6.92 11.88 7.24
CA PHE A 190 8.13 11.60 6.46
C PHE A 190 7.85 11.42 4.97
N SER A 191 6.64 11.69 4.49
CA SER A 191 6.30 11.65 3.05
C SER A 191 7.05 12.68 2.20
N ASN A 192 7.73 13.65 2.83
CA ASN A 192 8.40 14.80 2.18
C ASN A 192 7.46 15.73 1.39
N ILE A 193 6.17 15.72 1.76
CA ILE A 193 5.14 16.51 1.09
C ILE A 193 4.77 17.73 1.93
N MET A 194 4.53 17.52 3.23
CA MET A 194 4.19 18.60 4.16
C MET A 194 5.43 19.38 4.63
N PHE A 195 6.54 18.67 4.81
CA PHE A 195 7.81 19.25 5.28
C PHE A 195 8.94 18.76 4.38
N THR A 196 9.87 19.65 4.04
CA THR A 196 11.14 19.26 3.39
C THR A 196 11.99 18.48 4.38
N VAL A 197 12.16 17.19 4.12
CA VAL A 197 12.89 16.28 5.01
C VAL A 197 14.37 16.26 4.61
N THR A 198 15.25 16.68 5.51
CA THR A 198 16.70 16.78 5.27
C THR A 198 17.50 15.95 6.28
N GLY A 199 18.77 15.66 5.98
CA GLY A 199 19.68 14.93 6.87
C GLY A 199 19.25 13.48 7.13
N ALA A 200 19.36 13.01 8.37
CA ALA A 200 19.02 11.64 8.77
C ALA A 200 17.55 11.28 8.48
N ALA A 201 16.64 12.25 8.57
CA ALA A 201 15.22 12.05 8.27
C ALA A 201 14.97 11.75 6.78
N ALA A 202 15.83 12.22 5.87
CA ALA A 202 15.75 11.89 4.44
C ALA A 202 16.01 10.39 4.18
N THR A 203 16.85 9.75 4.99
CA THR A 203 17.08 8.30 4.91
C THR A 203 15.84 7.53 5.35
N ILE A 204 15.17 7.97 6.43
CA ILE A 204 13.89 7.37 6.87
C ILE A 204 12.82 7.53 5.81
N SER A 205 12.76 8.69 5.15
CA SER A 205 11.80 8.99 4.08
C SER A 205 11.87 7.97 2.92
N ASN A 206 13.01 7.34 2.67
CA ASN A 206 13.15 6.31 1.61
C ASN A 206 12.37 5.02 1.89
N ILE A 207 12.01 4.76 3.14
CA ILE A 207 11.25 3.56 3.53
C ILE A 207 9.74 3.86 3.55
N ILE A 208 9.36 5.11 3.35
CA ILE A 208 7.99 5.60 3.44
C ILE A 208 7.24 5.32 2.14
N VAL A 209 6.20 4.49 2.22
CA VAL A 209 5.38 4.10 1.06
C VAL A 209 4.62 5.30 0.48
N CYS A 210 4.04 6.14 1.34
CA CYS A 210 3.30 7.34 0.92
C CYS A 210 4.16 8.29 0.08
N ARG A 211 5.48 8.40 0.35
CA ARG A 211 6.42 9.19 -0.46
C ARG A 211 6.50 8.68 -1.89
N TRP A 212 6.70 7.36 -2.07
CA TRP A 212 6.86 6.76 -3.39
C TRP A 212 5.53 6.75 -4.17
N GLY A 213 4.41 6.51 -3.47
CA GLY A 213 3.08 6.65 -4.06
C GLY A 213 2.84 8.06 -4.60
N MET A 214 3.16 9.08 -3.78
CA MET A 214 3.05 10.48 -4.21
C MET A 214 4.05 10.82 -5.33
N GLY A 215 5.27 10.27 -5.31
CA GLY A 215 6.26 10.46 -6.36
C GLY A 215 5.77 9.97 -7.72
N ALA A 216 5.23 8.77 -7.76
CA ALA A 216 4.65 8.20 -8.97
C ALA A 216 3.43 8.99 -9.47
N LEU A 217 2.49 9.34 -8.56
CA LEU A 217 1.33 10.17 -8.92
C LEU A 217 1.75 11.56 -9.43
N GLY A 218 2.74 12.18 -8.80
CA GLY A 218 3.27 13.49 -9.21
C GLY A 218 3.94 13.44 -10.58
N ALA A 219 4.70 12.39 -10.88
CA ALA A 219 5.31 12.19 -12.20
C ALA A 219 4.24 11.98 -13.28
N SER A 220 3.25 11.10 -13.06
CA SER A 220 2.16 10.83 -14.02
C SER A 220 1.33 12.09 -14.34
N THR A 221 1.18 13.01 -13.38
CA THR A 221 0.35 14.22 -13.56
C THR A 221 1.13 15.47 -13.88
N ASP A 222 2.45 15.37 -14.09
CA ASP A 222 3.36 16.49 -14.33
C ASP A 222 3.21 17.61 -13.28
N LEU A 223 3.36 17.23 -12.02
CA LEU A 223 3.10 18.15 -10.90
C LEU A 223 4.07 19.32 -10.87
N ASN A 224 5.34 19.13 -11.26
CA ASN A 224 6.36 20.18 -11.24
C ASN A 224 6.08 21.32 -12.23
N SER A 225 5.60 21.03 -13.45
CA SER A 225 5.27 22.07 -14.43
C SER A 225 4.18 23.01 -13.91
N ARG A 226 3.30 22.50 -13.05
CA ARG A 226 2.19 23.26 -12.44
C ARG A 226 2.61 24.02 -11.20
N MET A 227 3.73 23.63 -10.58
CA MET A 227 4.26 24.24 -9.37
C MET A 227 5.44 25.18 -9.64
N ALA A 228 5.97 25.20 -10.85
CA ALA A 228 7.16 25.99 -11.23
C ALA A 228 7.01 27.50 -10.93
N TRP A 229 5.79 28.01 -10.83
CA TRP A 229 5.49 29.40 -10.52
C TRP A 229 5.40 29.71 -9.02
N LEU A 230 5.34 28.69 -8.15
CA LEU A 230 5.00 28.84 -6.73
C LEU A 230 6.15 28.98 -5.77
N GLN A 231 7.34 28.80 -6.12
CA GLN A 231 8.54 28.95 -5.29
C GLN A 231 9.49 27.76 -5.31
N ALA A 232 10.76 28.06 -5.40
CA ALA A 232 11.87 27.21 -5.05
C ALA A 232 11.65 26.56 -3.67
N GLY A 233 11.47 25.23 -3.64
CA GLY A 233 11.39 24.45 -2.41
C GLY A 233 10.20 23.49 -2.27
N LEU A 234 9.18 23.61 -3.13
CA LEU A 234 8.06 22.65 -3.18
C LEU A 234 8.17 21.70 -4.38
N ASP A 235 8.90 22.09 -5.40
CA ASP A 235 9.33 21.28 -6.51
C ASP A 235 10.36 20.25 -6.03
N GLY A 236 10.27 19.04 -6.50
CA GLY A 236 11.25 18.00 -6.24
C GLY A 236 11.52 17.20 -7.50
N PRO A 237 12.78 16.80 -7.77
CA PRO A 237 13.12 16.02 -8.96
C PRO A 237 12.31 14.72 -9.08
N MET A 238 11.72 14.27 -8.00
CA MET A 238 10.87 13.09 -7.93
C MET A 238 9.52 13.26 -8.66
N TYR A 239 9.06 14.52 -8.84
CA TYR A 239 7.77 14.84 -9.47
C TYR A 239 7.91 15.24 -10.93
N ASP A 240 9.12 15.21 -11.49
CA ASP A 240 9.34 15.46 -12.92
C ASP A 240 8.65 14.37 -13.73
N ALA A 241 7.91 14.78 -14.77
CA ALA A 241 7.16 13.89 -15.65
C ALA A 241 8.09 13.06 -16.55
N THR A 242 8.78 12.12 -15.94
CA THR A 242 9.71 11.21 -16.61
C THR A 242 9.34 9.76 -16.35
N VAL A 243 9.54 8.93 -17.37
CA VAL A 243 9.37 7.47 -17.28
C VAL A 243 10.27 6.89 -16.18
N GLU A 244 11.46 7.45 -16.01
CA GLU A 244 12.43 7.02 -15.01
C GLU A 244 11.91 7.20 -13.59
N ASN A 245 11.34 8.38 -13.26
CA ASN A 245 10.78 8.67 -11.95
C ASN A 245 9.57 7.78 -11.62
N LEU A 246 8.70 7.56 -12.61
CA LEU A 246 7.54 6.70 -12.46
C LEU A 246 7.96 5.26 -12.17
N THR A 247 8.83 4.70 -13.02
CA THR A 247 9.29 3.31 -12.87
C THR A 247 10.13 3.10 -11.63
N HIS A 248 10.98 4.07 -11.27
CA HIS A 248 11.76 4.02 -10.02
C HIS A 248 10.85 3.98 -8.79
N SER A 249 9.81 4.82 -8.75
CA SER A 249 8.84 4.82 -7.66
C SER A 249 8.10 3.48 -7.55
N TRP A 250 7.67 2.90 -8.66
CA TRP A 250 7.04 1.57 -8.69
C TRP A 250 7.99 0.45 -8.24
N GLN A 251 9.27 0.52 -8.65
CA GLN A 251 10.29 -0.43 -8.20
C GLN A 251 10.52 -0.35 -6.69
N MET A 252 10.56 0.87 -6.13
CA MET A 252 10.72 1.06 -4.69
C MET A 252 9.52 0.53 -3.91
N LEU A 253 8.29 0.74 -4.38
CA LEU A 253 7.08 0.15 -3.79
C LEU A 253 7.14 -1.38 -3.83
N GLY A 254 7.54 -1.96 -4.96
CA GLY A 254 7.73 -3.40 -5.09
C GLY A 254 8.82 -3.94 -4.16
N LEU A 255 9.95 -3.25 -4.04
CA LEU A 255 11.06 -3.63 -3.16
C LEU A 255 10.62 -3.63 -1.69
N ILE A 256 9.92 -2.58 -1.23
CA ILE A 256 9.39 -2.49 0.13
C ILE A 256 8.45 -3.68 0.40
N SER A 257 7.55 -4.00 -0.55
CA SER A 257 6.64 -5.14 -0.43
C SER A 257 7.38 -6.46 -0.22
N VAL A 258 8.38 -6.75 -1.05
CA VAL A 258 9.17 -7.98 -0.96
C VAL A 258 9.94 -8.06 0.35
N VAL A 259 10.60 -6.98 0.75
CA VAL A 259 11.35 -6.92 2.02
C VAL A 259 10.43 -7.15 3.22
N CYS A 260 9.25 -6.52 3.25
CA CYS A 260 8.28 -6.70 4.33
C CYS A 260 7.72 -8.12 4.39
N LEU A 261 7.43 -8.76 3.27
CA LEU A 261 6.96 -10.15 3.23
C LEU A 261 8.04 -11.13 3.73
N ILE A 262 9.29 -10.93 3.33
CA ILE A 262 10.41 -11.73 3.84
C ILE A 262 10.58 -11.52 5.35
N ALA A 263 10.53 -10.28 5.82
CA ALA A 263 10.63 -9.97 7.23
C ALA A 263 9.47 -10.59 8.03
N ALA A 264 8.23 -10.53 7.55
CA ALA A 264 7.07 -11.15 8.18
C ALA A 264 7.24 -12.68 8.30
N TRP A 265 7.72 -13.33 7.25
CA TRP A 265 8.06 -14.75 7.30
C TRP A 265 9.14 -15.06 8.34
N LEU A 266 10.24 -14.30 8.36
CA LEU A 266 11.33 -14.52 9.33
C LEU A 266 10.85 -14.35 10.77
N VAL A 267 10.02 -13.36 11.06
CA VAL A 267 9.41 -13.15 12.38
C VAL A 267 8.58 -14.36 12.80
N LEU A 268 7.75 -14.90 11.90
CA LEU A 268 6.97 -16.11 12.18
C LEU A 268 7.87 -17.35 12.37
N GLN A 269 8.96 -17.47 11.61
CA GLN A 269 9.91 -18.56 11.76
C GLN A 269 10.57 -18.53 13.15
N ILE A 270 11.04 -17.37 13.59
CA ILE A 270 11.64 -17.17 14.93
C ILE A 270 10.61 -17.52 16.03
N ALA A 271 9.35 -17.10 15.85
CA ALA A 271 8.30 -17.42 16.81
C ALA A 271 8.00 -18.93 16.89
N PHE A 272 8.05 -19.61 15.74
CA PHE A 272 7.88 -21.05 15.66
C PHE A 272 9.02 -21.81 16.33
N ASP A 273 10.27 -21.40 16.07
CA ASP A 273 11.44 -22.06 16.64
C ASP A 273 11.48 -21.90 18.18
N LYS A 274 11.07 -20.75 18.72
CA LYS A 274 10.93 -20.52 20.17
C LYS A 274 9.86 -21.40 20.84
N LYS A 275 8.84 -21.82 20.09
CA LYS A 275 7.75 -22.67 20.64
C LYS A 275 8.13 -24.17 20.63
N LYS A 276 9.20 -24.55 19.91
CA LYS A 276 9.73 -25.92 19.87
C LYS A 276 10.67 -26.25 21.01
N VAL A 277 11.27 -25.25 21.65
CA VAL A 277 12.13 -25.35 22.85
C VAL A 277 11.25 -25.29 24.09
#